data_4a085c58a80a4de1d90c258065f5ce5b
#
_entry.id   4a085c58a80a4de1d90c258065f5ce5b
#
_cell.length_a   1.000
_cell.length_b   1.000
_cell.length_c   1.000
_cell.angle_alpha   90.00
_cell.angle_beta   90.00
_cell.angle_gamma   90.00
#
_symmetry.space_group_name_H-M   'P 1'
#
loop_
_entity.id
_entity.type
_entity.pdbx_description
1 polymer ?
#
loop_
_entity_poly.entity_id
_entity_poly.type
_entity_poly.pdbx_seq_one_letter_code
_entity_poly.pdbx_strand_id
1 'polypeptide(L)'
;MQLHLCFWRFFLVIQFQITIYIYIINIYIIVIIATNAPVLPHQLKRVAKRPALALGRLGAISNPGSGDIFVAFSTGNRGATDEDRFNSIEQFPNNALESVFRATVQATEEAIVNAMVAAETMIGADGLRVHALPRDQVRDLFSH
;
A
#
# COMPACT_ATOMS: atom_id res chain seq x y z
N MET A 1 14.04 12.22 -13.49
CA MET A 1 13.25 11.01 -13.16
C MET A 1 12.07 11.46 -12.32
N GLN A 2 10.91 11.62 -12.94
CA GLN A 2 9.70 12.14 -12.29
C GLN A 2 8.91 10.96 -11.71
N LEU A 3 8.91 10.86 -10.39
CA LEU A 3 8.12 9.87 -9.65
C LEU A 3 6.65 10.29 -9.71
N HIS A 4 5.83 9.53 -10.42
CA HIS A 4 4.37 9.70 -10.33
C HIS A 4 3.88 9.13 -8.99
N LEU A 5 3.52 10.03 -8.09
CA LEU A 5 2.80 9.73 -6.86
C LEU A 5 1.34 9.39 -7.21
N CYS A 6 0.95 8.13 -7.15
CA CYS A 6 -0.47 7.76 -7.16
C CYS A 6 -1.04 7.94 -5.76
N PHE A 7 -1.84 8.98 -5.58
CA PHE A 7 -2.55 9.31 -4.34
C PHE A 7 -3.93 8.66 -4.38
N TRP A 8 -4.19 7.64 -3.53
CA TRP A 8 -5.54 7.12 -3.37
C TRP A 8 -5.99 7.12 -1.92
N ARG A 9 -7.18 7.67 -1.73
CA ARG A 9 -7.83 7.79 -0.45
C ARG A 9 -9.05 6.86 -0.44
N PHE A 10 -8.94 5.71 0.23
CA PHE A 10 -10.07 4.81 0.40
C PHE A 10 -10.84 5.18 1.68
N PHE A 11 -12.10 5.58 1.51
CA PHE A 11 -13.04 5.72 2.62
C PHE A 11 -13.74 4.38 2.84
N LEU A 12 -13.27 3.58 3.78
CA LEU A 12 -14.12 2.54 4.35
C LEU A 12 -14.99 3.19 5.43
N VAL A 13 -16.25 2.74 5.56
CA VAL A 13 -17.24 3.19 6.58
C VAL A 13 -16.79 2.75 8.00
N ILE A 14 -15.52 2.73 8.26
CA ILE A 14 -14.90 2.60 9.57
C ILE A 14 -14.36 3.98 9.91
N GLN A 15 -14.57 4.42 11.13
CA GLN A 15 -14.20 5.71 11.69
C GLN A 15 -12.70 6.06 11.56
N PHE A 16 -11.89 5.24 10.86
CA PHE A 16 -10.45 5.35 10.69
C PHE A 16 -10.05 5.38 9.24
N GLN A 17 -9.07 6.22 8.91
CA GLN A 17 -8.53 6.38 7.58
C GLN A 17 -7.26 5.53 7.41
N ILE A 18 -7.18 4.82 6.27
CA ILE A 18 -5.95 4.16 5.82
C ILE A 18 -5.53 4.82 4.52
N THR A 19 -4.28 5.24 4.46
CA THR A 19 -3.65 5.79 3.25
C THR A 19 -2.46 4.92 2.88
N ILE A 20 -2.36 4.55 1.61
CA ILE A 20 -1.27 3.72 1.10
C ILE A 20 -0.51 4.50 0.03
N TYR A 21 0.81 4.53 0.18
CA TYR A 21 1.74 5.06 -0.82
C TYR A 21 2.54 3.90 -1.41
N ILE A 22 2.61 3.85 -2.73
CA ILE A 22 3.36 2.82 -3.45
C ILE A 22 4.42 3.47 -4.31
N TYR A 23 5.65 2.96 -4.18
CA TYR A 23 6.77 3.29 -5.05
C TYR A 23 7.23 2.01 -5.74
N ILE A 24 7.22 2.01 -7.06
CA ILE A 24 7.68 0.89 -7.87
C ILE A 24 8.97 1.32 -8.56
N ILE A 25 10.07 0.62 -8.27
CA ILE A 25 11.38 0.85 -8.88
C ILE A 25 11.89 -0.49 -9.42
N ASN A 26 11.88 -0.65 -10.74
CA ASN A 26 12.24 -1.92 -11.40
C ASN A 26 11.38 -3.09 -10.89
N ILE A 27 12.05 -4.04 -10.20
CA ILE A 27 11.42 -5.24 -9.61
C ILE A 27 11.12 -5.07 -8.13
N TYR A 28 11.36 -3.89 -7.55
CA TYR A 28 11.14 -3.60 -6.12
C TYR A 28 9.85 -2.80 -5.95
N ILE A 29 9.13 -3.09 -4.87
CA ILE A 29 7.99 -2.28 -4.45
C ILE A 29 8.18 -1.82 -3.00
N ILE A 30 7.89 -0.55 -2.75
CA ILE A 30 7.83 0.00 -1.40
C ILE A 30 6.38 0.37 -1.13
N VAL A 31 5.79 -0.25 -0.11
CA VAL A 31 4.42 0.03 0.32
C VAL A 31 4.45 0.69 1.70
N ILE A 32 3.93 1.90 1.79
CA ILE A 32 3.82 2.66 3.04
C ILE A 32 2.36 2.76 3.42
N ILE A 33 2.00 2.24 4.60
CA ILE A 33 0.65 2.20 5.14
C ILE A 33 0.57 3.21 6.28
N ALA A 34 -0.27 4.23 6.14
CA ALA A 34 -0.57 5.21 7.18
C ALA A 34 -2.00 5.02 7.67
N THR A 35 -2.21 5.06 8.99
CA THR A 35 -3.55 5.01 9.58
C THR A 35 -3.67 5.96 10.76
N ASN A 36 -4.88 6.45 11.03
CA ASN A 36 -5.20 7.19 12.25
C ASN A 36 -5.88 6.30 13.33
N ALA A 37 -6.02 5.00 13.07
CA ALA A 37 -6.45 4.05 14.08
C ALA A 37 -5.34 3.88 15.14
N PRO A 38 -5.66 3.74 16.45
CA PRO A 38 -4.67 3.58 17.52
C PRO A 38 -4.07 2.15 17.51
N VAL A 39 -3.38 1.83 16.41
CA VAL A 39 -2.75 0.52 16.19
C VAL A 39 -1.34 0.55 16.76
N LEU A 40 -1.05 -0.34 17.72
CA LEU A 40 0.24 -0.41 18.39
C LEU A 40 1.32 -1.09 17.52
N PRO A 41 2.61 -0.92 17.83
CA PRO A 41 3.73 -1.43 17.00
C PRO A 41 3.64 -2.91 16.65
N HIS A 42 3.26 -3.77 17.61
CA HIS A 42 3.09 -5.21 17.35
C HIS A 42 1.92 -5.51 16.41
N GLN A 43 0.87 -4.69 16.43
CA GLN A 43 -0.27 -4.77 15.51
C GLN A 43 0.12 -4.20 14.14
N LEU A 44 0.85 -3.06 14.08
CA LEU A 44 1.39 -2.49 12.85
C LEU A 44 2.30 -3.47 12.11
N LYS A 45 3.12 -4.24 12.83
CA LYS A 45 3.93 -5.32 12.24
C LYS A 45 3.06 -6.37 11.54
N ARG A 46 1.86 -6.66 12.04
CA ARG A 46 0.89 -7.55 11.39
C ARG A 46 0.25 -6.91 10.18
N VAL A 47 -0.08 -5.60 10.25
CA VAL A 47 -0.62 -4.82 9.12
C VAL A 47 0.41 -4.76 8.00
N ALA A 48 1.67 -4.46 8.29
CA ALA A 48 2.75 -4.36 7.32
C ALA A 48 3.03 -5.67 6.54
N LYS A 49 2.57 -6.82 7.03
CA LYS A 49 2.67 -8.09 6.30
C LYS A 49 1.56 -8.30 5.26
N ARG A 50 0.51 -7.48 5.25
CA ARG A 50 -0.67 -7.69 4.40
C ARG A 50 -0.48 -7.29 2.93
N PRO A 51 0.35 -6.30 2.57
CA PRO A 51 0.66 -6.01 1.17
C PRO A 51 1.15 -7.23 0.38
N ALA A 52 1.91 -8.13 1.01
CA ALA A 52 2.37 -9.36 0.35
C ALA A 52 1.20 -10.22 -0.18
N LEU A 53 0.05 -10.22 0.51
CA LEU A 53 -1.14 -10.94 0.04
C LEU A 53 -1.76 -10.27 -1.19
N ALA A 54 -1.76 -8.93 -1.24
CA ALA A 54 -2.23 -8.18 -2.41
C ALA A 54 -1.32 -8.44 -3.62
N LEU A 55 0.00 -8.43 -3.42
CA LEU A 55 0.97 -8.77 -4.46
C LEU A 55 0.74 -10.19 -4.98
N GLY A 56 0.56 -11.18 -4.08
CA GLY A 56 0.28 -12.56 -4.46
C GLY A 56 -1.01 -12.70 -5.29
N ARG A 57 -2.07 -11.94 -4.97
CA ARG A 57 -3.31 -11.90 -5.75
C ARG A 57 -3.11 -11.33 -7.15
N LEU A 58 -2.15 -10.43 -7.32
CA LEU A 58 -1.76 -9.83 -8.60
C LEU A 58 -0.69 -10.66 -9.36
N GLY A 59 -0.38 -11.87 -8.86
CA GLY A 59 0.51 -12.81 -9.55
C GLY A 59 1.98 -12.73 -9.12
N ALA A 60 2.34 -11.96 -8.10
CA ALA A 60 3.71 -11.93 -7.59
C ALA A 60 4.01 -13.20 -6.78
N ILE A 61 5.19 -13.77 -6.99
CA ILE A 61 5.67 -14.99 -6.33
C ILE A 61 6.88 -14.76 -5.42
N SER A 62 7.21 -13.48 -5.15
CA SER A 62 8.36 -13.10 -4.31
C SER A 62 9.66 -13.76 -4.77
N ASN A 63 10.09 -13.49 -6.00
CA ASN A 63 11.32 -14.01 -6.58
C ASN A 63 12.56 -13.68 -5.74
N PRO A 64 13.62 -14.50 -5.78
CA PRO A 64 14.86 -14.27 -5.00
C PRO A 64 15.50 -12.89 -5.24
N GLY A 65 15.28 -12.25 -6.37
CA GLY A 65 15.75 -10.91 -6.69
C GLY A 65 14.82 -9.79 -6.24
N SER A 66 13.66 -10.09 -5.62
CA SER A 66 12.72 -9.09 -5.14
C SER A 66 13.19 -8.49 -3.80
N GLY A 67 13.17 -7.16 -3.69
CA GLY A 67 13.51 -6.43 -2.47
C GLY A 67 12.33 -5.61 -1.96
N ASP A 68 11.15 -6.24 -1.81
CA ASP A 68 9.93 -5.57 -1.39
C ASP A 68 10.03 -5.09 0.05
N ILE A 69 9.64 -3.84 0.30
CA ILE A 69 9.68 -3.20 1.62
C ILE A 69 8.28 -2.73 2.00
N PHE A 70 7.81 -3.16 3.17
CA PHE A 70 6.52 -2.77 3.71
C PHE A 70 6.68 -2.04 5.03
N VAL A 71 6.17 -0.81 5.10
CA VAL A 71 6.21 0.03 6.29
C VAL A 71 4.78 0.39 6.70
N ALA A 72 4.49 0.30 8.00
CA ALA A 72 3.21 0.74 8.54
C ALA A 72 3.43 1.64 9.76
N PHE A 73 2.67 2.74 9.84
CA PHE A 73 2.66 3.61 11.00
C PHE A 73 1.26 4.10 11.33
N SER A 74 1.08 4.52 12.58
CA SER A 74 -0.18 5.09 13.07
C SER A 74 0.05 6.47 13.68
N THR A 75 -0.91 7.36 13.45
CA THR A 75 -1.01 8.67 14.10
C THR A 75 -2.12 8.71 15.17
N GLY A 76 -2.69 7.56 15.53
CA GLY A 76 -3.84 7.46 16.42
C GLY A 76 -3.53 7.81 17.88
N ASN A 77 -2.32 7.54 18.35
CA ASN A 77 -1.88 7.85 19.71
C ASN A 77 -1.08 9.15 19.73
N ARG A 78 -1.79 10.28 19.73
CA ARG A 78 -1.15 11.60 19.80
C ARG A 78 -0.48 11.79 21.16
N GLY A 79 0.75 12.33 21.17
CA GLY A 79 1.52 12.58 22.39
C GLY A 79 2.15 11.32 23.00
N ALA A 80 2.10 10.16 22.33
CA ALA A 80 2.74 8.93 22.81
C ALA A 80 4.27 9.03 22.96
N THR A 81 4.88 10.03 22.35
CA THR A 81 6.33 10.31 22.40
C THR A 81 6.68 11.48 23.30
N ASP A 82 5.75 11.97 24.11
CA ASP A 82 6.00 13.02 25.08
C ASP A 82 6.87 12.44 26.23
N GLU A 83 8.10 12.92 26.36
CA GLU A 83 9.10 12.38 27.29
C GLU A 83 8.94 12.92 28.73
N ASP A 84 8.19 14.02 28.91
CA ASP A 84 8.09 14.71 30.19
C ASP A 84 6.99 14.17 31.12
N ARG A 85 6.22 13.16 30.65
CA ARG A 85 5.09 12.62 31.44
C ARG A 85 4.79 11.16 31.10
N PHE A 86 4.09 10.49 32.00
CA PHE A 86 3.45 9.21 31.71
C PHE A 86 2.34 9.39 30.69
N ASN A 87 2.41 8.65 29.59
CA ASN A 87 1.44 8.70 28.51
C ASN A 87 0.46 7.53 28.62
N SER A 88 -0.83 7.81 28.53
CA SER A 88 -1.85 6.79 28.26
C SER A 88 -1.97 6.57 26.76
N ILE A 89 -1.88 5.34 26.33
CA ILE A 89 -2.04 4.96 24.93
C ILE A 89 -3.26 4.06 24.76
N GLU A 90 -3.98 4.28 23.67
CA GLU A 90 -5.09 3.41 23.28
C GLU A 90 -4.56 2.26 22.42
N GLN A 91 -5.19 1.10 22.56
CA GLN A 91 -4.93 -0.05 21.72
C GLN A 91 -6.16 -0.40 20.88
N PHE A 92 -5.97 -0.54 19.59
CA PHE A 92 -7.03 -1.02 18.71
C PHE A 92 -7.41 -2.47 19.09
N PRO A 93 -8.71 -2.81 19.20
CA PRO A 93 -9.13 -4.15 19.58
C PRO A 93 -8.63 -5.22 18.60
N ASN A 94 -7.99 -6.27 19.11
CA ASN A 94 -7.41 -7.32 18.26
C ASN A 94 -8.45 -8.06 17.40
N ASN A 95 -9.66 -8.25 17.91
CA ASN A 95 -10.78 -8.86 17.17
C ASN A 95 -11.29 -7.98 16.04
N ALA A 96 -11.04 -6.66 16.06
CA ALA A 96 -11.41 -5.74 15.01
C ALA A 96 -10.30 -5.55 13.94
N LEU A 97 -9.09 -6.08 14.16
CA LEU A 97 -7.96 -5.95 13.23
C LEU A 97 -8.23 -6.59 11.86
N GLU A 98 -9.16 -7.53 11.77
CA GLU A 98 -9.52 -8.15 10.48
C GLU A 98 -9.95 -7.10 9.45
N SER A 99 -10.73 -6.11 9.87
CA SER A 99 -11.16 -5.00 9.00
C SER A 99 -9.98 -4.17 8.48
N VAL A 100 -8.99 -3.90 9.35
CA VAL A 100 -7.76 -3.18 8.98
C VAL A 100 -6.92 -4.02 8.01
N PHE A 101 -6.81 -5.32 8.25
CA PHE A 101 -6.08 -6.22 7.34
C PHE A 101 -6.72 -6.29 5.97
N ARG A 102 -8.05 -6.46 5.92
CA ARG A 102 -8.81 -6.50 4.67
C ARG A 102 -8.67 -5.20 3.88
N ALA A 103 -8.84 -4.07 4.56
CA ALA A 103 -8.66 -2.75 3.95
C ALA A 103 -7.24 -2.56 3.42
N THR A 104 -6.22 -3.01 4.14
CA THR A 104 -4.82 -2.93 3.69
C THR A 104 -4.59 -3.75 2.42
N VAL A 105 -5.10 -4.98 2.35
CA VAL A 105 -4.97 -5.82 1.14
C VAL A 105 -5.67 -5.17 -0.04
N GLN A 106 -6.93 -4.77 0.12
CA GLN A 106 -7.72 -4.18 -0.97
C GLN A 106 -7.13 -2.87 -1.47
N ALA A 107 -6.75 -1.97 -0.56
CA ALA A 107 -6.17 -0.69 -0.94
C ALA A 107 -4.79 -0.85 -1.62
N THR A 108 -3.99 -1.85 -1.22
CA THR A 108 -2.72 -2.15 -1.88
C THR A 108 -2.95 -2.68 -3.29
N GLU A 109 -3.87 -3.62 -3.46
CA GLU A 109 -4.25 -4.18 -4.76
C GLU A 109 -4.75 -3.08 -5.71
N GLU A 110 -5.67 -2.25 -5.24
CA GLU A 110 -6.21 -1.13 -6.01
C GLU A 110 -5.13 -0.12 -6.40
N ALA A 111 -4.23 0.23 -5.48
CA ALA A 111 -3.16 1.19 -5.75
C ALA A 111 -2.18 0.67 -6.82
N ILE A 112 -1.87 -0.62 -6.84
CA ILE A 112 -1.03 -1.24 -7.87
C ILE A 112 -1.75 -1.22 -9.22
N VAL A 113 -3.00 -1.66 -9.26
CA VAL A 113 -3.81 -1.68 -10.51
C VAL A 113 -3.93 -0.27 -11.08
N ASN A 114 -4.24 0.72 -10.23
CA ASN A 114 -4.33 2.11 -10.66
C ASN A 114 -3.00 2.66 -11.19
N ALA A 115 -1.88 2.31 -10.56
CA ALA A 115 -0.56 2.69 -11.05
C ALA A 115 -0.28 2.11 -12.44
N MET A 116 -0.65 0.85 -12.68
CA MET A 116 -0.51 0.21 -13.99
C MET A 116 -1.40 0.85 -15.05
N VAL A 117 -2.66 1.16 -14.70
CA VAL A 117 -3.61 1.79 -15.63
C VAL A 117 -3.23 3.24 -15.94
N ALA A 118 -2.67 3.97 -14.97
CA ALA A 118 -2.25 5.36 -15.15
C ALA A 118 -0.88 5.50 -15.84
N ALA A 119 -0.10 4.42 -15.94
CA ALA A 119 1.23 4.45 -16.53
C ALA A 119 1.19 4.86 -18.02
N GLU A 120 2.21 5.59 -18.45
CA GLU A 120 2.44 5.95 -19.84
C GLU A 120 3.71 5.28 -20.36
N THR A 121 3.81 5.10 -21.67
CA THR A 121 5.03 4.59 -22.30
C THR A 121 6.21 5.52 -21.99
N MET A 122 7.27 4.97 -21.44
CA MET A 122 8.47 5.71 -21.06
C MET A 122 9.68 5.27 -21.89
N ILE A 123 10.58 6.22 -22.16
CA ILE A 123 11.91 5.94 -22.69
C ILE A 123 12.90 6.23 -21.56
N GLY A 124 13.57 5.18 -21.10
CA GLY A 124 14.59 5.24 -20.05
C GLY A 124 15.99 5.49 -20.59
N ALA A 125 16.99 5.24 -19.75
CA ALA A 125 18.40 5.31 -20.13
C ALA A 125 18.69 4.37 -21.31
N ASP A 126 19.65 4.74 -22.14
CA ASP A 126 20.09 3.97 -23.31
C ASP A 126 18.98 3.64 -24.35
N GLY A 127 17.92 4.45 -24.36
CA GLY A 127 16.80 4.28 -25.28
C GLY A 127 15.89 3.09 -24.97
N LEU A 128 16.01 2.47 -23.79
CA LEU A 128 15.13 1.40 -23.35
C LEU A 128 13.68 1.92 -23.27
N ARG A 129 12.80 1.32 -24.06
CA ARG A 129 11.37 1.67 -24.07
C ARG A 129 10.58 0.70 -23.19
N VAL A 130 9.88 1.23 -22.18
CA VAL A 130 8.91 0.49 -21.36
C VAL A 130 7.51 0.91 -21.80
N HIS A 131 6.74 -0.03 -22.32
CA HIS A 131 5.40 0.24 -22.84
C HIS A 131 4.38 0.35 -21.70
N ALA A 132 3.44 1.29 -21.86
CA ALA A 132 2.24 1.35 -21.01
C ALA A 132 1.36 0.12 -21.21
N LEU A 133 0.49 -0.15 -20.23
CA LEU A 133 -0.55 -1.17 -20.36
C LEU A 133 -1.45 -0.83 -21.58
N PRO A 134 -1.72 -1.77 -22.50
CA PRO A 134 -2.60 -1.54 -23.65
C PRO A 134 -4.07 -1.52 -23.19
N ARG A 135 -4.52 -0.36 -22.71
CA ARG A 135 -5.82 -0.16 -22.02
C ARG A 135 -7.02 -0.61 -22.86
N ASP A 136 -6.96 -0.42 -24.17
CA ASP A 136 -8.06 -0.82 -25.07
C ASP A 136 -8.19 -2.34 -25.13
N GLN A 137 -7.07 -3.06 -25.25
CA GLN A 137 -7.08 -4.53 -25.23
C GLN A 137 -7.57 -5.08 -23.89
N VAL A 138 -7.15 -4.44 -22.77
CA VAL A 138 -7.62 -4.82 -21.44
C VAL A 138 -9.11 -4.59 -21.30
N ARG A 139 -9.63 -3.45 -21.76
CA ARG A 139 -11.07 -3.16 -21.73
C ARG A 139 -11.87 -4.19 -22.54
N ASP A 140 -11.37 -4.58 -23.71
CA ASP A 140 -12.05 -5.54 -24.57
C ASP A 140 -12.17 -6.94 -23.94
N LEU A 141 -11.23 -7.33 -23.06
CA LEU A 141 -11.29 -8.59 -22.31
C LEU A 141 -12.48 -8.62 -21.30
N PHE A 142 -12.97 -7.45 -20.85
CA PHE A 142 -14.06 -7.34 -19.87
C PHE A 142 -15.38 -6.89 -20.49
N SER A 143 -15.46 -6.73 -21.80
CA SER A 143 -16.67 -6.24 -22.53
C SER A 143 -17.64 -7.36 -22.94
N HIS A 144 -17.49 -8.59 -22.39
CA HIS A 144 -18.35 -9.75 -22.68
C HIS A 144 -19.31 -10.07 -21.57
#